data_caa9f440068c71bd6a6e58536400435b
#
_entry.id   caa9f440068c71bd6a6e58536400435b
#
_cell.length_a   1.000
_cell.length_b   1.000
_cell.length_c   1.000
_cell.angle_alpha   90.00
_cell.angle_beta   90.00
_cell.angle_gamma   90.00
#
_symmetry.space_group_name_H-M   'P 1'
#
loop_
_entity.id
_entity.type
_entity.pdbx_description
1 polymer ?
#
loop_
_entity_poly.entity_id
_entity_poly.type
_entity_poly.pdbx_seq_one_letter_code
_entity_poly.pdbx_strand_id
1 'polypeptide(L)'
;MAENTELTNAKEKKEVAHSNNKVTDYSLGIFGTSDNFIMAMQMAKALSSSTIVPSTFQKNDANCLIAIEQAQRLKVSPLMVMQNLYVIQGRPSWSSKFLIAAINNSGKFDMELQFEETKDKDGKPYSCLAWTTKNGRRVEGMEVNMQIAKDEGWLGKNGSKWKTMPQLMLRYRAASFFSSLNCPELTMGLYTKEEMQDNDFNEYPMEDLQEQVKRDIAENANSEPFVVAESEASDTAAVEQEKVVENDENVPDFMKD
;
A
#
# COMPACT_ATOMS: atom_id res chain seq x y z
N MET A 1 -77.83 -28.10 14.82
CA MET A 1 -77.69 -27.17 13.73
C MET A 1 -76.65 -26.20 14.21
N ALA A 2 -75.44 -26.36 13.73
CA ALA A 2 -74.29 -25.53 14.05
C ALA A 2 -73.80 -24.90 12.73
N GLU A 3 -73.96 -23.60 12.62
CA GLU A 3 -73.43 -22.83 11.51
C GLU A 3 -71.95 -22.60 11.69
N ASN A 4 -71.17 -23.07 10.75
CA ASN A 4 -69.75 -22.83 10.62
C ASN A 4 -69.52 -21.42 10.04
N THR A 5 -68.95 -20.54 10.85
CA THR A 5 -68.43 -19.28 10.37
C THR A 5 -66.94 -19.40 10.11
N GLU A 6 -66.57 -19.56 8.84
CA GLU A 6 -65.17 -19.52 8.39
C GLU A 6 -64.64 -18.09 8.49
N LEU A 7 -63.81 -17.86 9.46
CA LEU A 7 -62.97 -16.65 9.52
C LEU A 7 -61.75 -16.82 8.61
N THR A 8 -61.84 -16.24 7.43
CA THR A 8 -60.72 -16.11 6.52
C THR A 8 -59.70 -15.13 7.12
N ASN A 9 -58.65 -15.67 7.76
CA ASN A 9 -57.48 -14.94 8.13
C ASN A 9 -56.64 -14.67 6.88
N ALA A 10 -56.82 -13.50 6.29
CA ALA A 10 -55.84 -12.93 5.35
C ALA A 10 -54.58 -12.58 6.13
N LYS A 11 -53.63 -13.50 6.14
CA LYS A 11 -52.24 -13.21 6.56
C LYS A 11 -51.65 -12.31 5.49
N GLU A 12 -51.61 -11.03 5.74
CA GLU A 12 -50.66 -10.11 5.08
C GLU A 12 -49.23 -10.69 5.31
N LYS A 13 -48.69 -11.32 4.31
CA LYS A 13 -47.26 -11.53 4.20
C LYS A 13 -46.65 -10.18 4.03
N LYS A 14 -46.15 -9.59 5.12
CA LYS A 14 -45.09 -8.58 5.06
C LYS A 14 -43.89 -9.32 4.44
N GLU A 15 -43.66 -9.09 3.15
CA GLU A 15 -42.35 -9.32 2.55
C GLU A 15 -41.34 -8.51 3.35
N VAL A 16 -40.64 -9.20 4.22
CA VAL A 16 -39.40 -8.70 4.78
C VAL A 16 -38.47 -8.55 3.57
N ALA A 17 -38.30 -7.31 3.11
CA ALA A 17 -37.26 -6.99 2.15
C ALA A 17 -35.96 -7.54 2.74
N HIS A 18 -35.50 -8.68 2.23
CA HIS A 18 -34.15 -9.12 2.43
C HIS A 18 -33.29 -8.01 1.82
N SER A 19 -32.77 -7.12 2.68
CA SER A 19 -31.62 -6.34 2.37
C SER A 19 -30.63 -7.36 1.77
N ASN A 20 -30.41 -7.26 0.47
CA ASN A 20 -29.30 -7.90 -0.19
C ASN A 20 -28.03 -7.35 0.47
N ASN A 21 -27.62 -7.98 1.57
CA ASN A 21 -26.29 -7.88 2.10
C ASN A 21 -25.39 -8.47 1.01
N LYS A 22 -25.04 -7.66 0.01
CA LYS A 22 -23.93 -7.95 -0.87
C LYS A 22 -22.75 -8.14 0.07
N VAL A 23 -22.42 -9.40 0.32
CA VAL A 23 -21.15 -9.75 0.97
C VAL A 23 -20.09 -9.10 0.09
N THR A 24 -19.54 -8.00 0.56
CA THR A 24 -18.45 -7.32 -0.11
C THR A 24 -17.31 -8.33 -0.16
N ASP A 25 -17.02 -8.83 -1.35
CA ASP A 25 -15.92 -9.77 -1.54
C ASP A 25 -14.60 -9.03 -1.41
N TYR A 26 -14.06 -8.98 -0.20
CA TYR A 26 -12.78 -8.37 0.09
C TYR A 26 -11.60 -9.15 -0.46
N SER A 27 -11.80 -10.31 -1.09
CA SER A 27 -10.73 -11.11 -1.67
C SER A 27 -10.01 -10.37 -2.81
N LEU A 28 -10.72 -9.47 -3.49
CA LEU A 28 -10.17 -8.63 -4.58
C LEU A 28 -9.54 -7.31 -4.11
N GLY A 29 -9.47 -7.07 -2.80
CA GLY A 29 -8.95 -5.83 -2.24
C GLY A 29 -9.93 -4.64 -2.36
N ILE A 30 -9.47 -3.47 -1.92
CA ILE A 30 -10.29 -2.25 -1.92
C ILE A 30 -10.59 -1.75 -3.34
N PHE A 31 -9.79 -2.12 -4.32
CA PHE A 31 -9.95 -1.74 -5.72
C PHE A 31 -10.76 -2.78 -6.53
N GLY A 32 -11.22 -3.86 -5.91
CA GLY A 32 -11.90 -4.95 -6.61
C GLY A 32 -13.32 -4.61 -7.07
N THR A 33 -14.04 -3.79 -6.32
CA THR A 33 -15.41 -3.34 -6.64
C THR A 33 -15.61 -1.88 -6.24
N SER A 34 -16.58 -1.20 -6.90
CA SER A 34 -16.94 0.17 -6.53
C SER A 34 -17.40 0.27 -5.07
N ASP A 35 -18.17 -0.69 -4.58
CA ASP A 35 -18.67 -0.71 -3.20
C ASP A 35 -17.52 -0.82 -2.18
N ASN A 36 -16.52 -1.67 -2.46
CA ASN A 36 -15.31 -1.80 -1.63
C ASN A 36 -14.53 -0.50 -1.59
N PHE A 37 -14.36 0.14 -2.75
CA PHE A 37 -13.65 1.41 -2.86
C PHE A 37 -14.35 2.53 -2.08
N ILE A 38 -15.67 2.68 -2.24
CA ILE A 38 -16.47 3.68 -1.52
C ILE A 38 -16.35 3.46 0.00
N MET A 39 -16.45 2.21 0.46
CA MET A 39 -16.30 1.90 1.88
C MET A 39 -14.89 2.22 2.38
N ALA A 40 -13.87 1.88 1.62
CA ALA A 40 -12.48 2.19 1.97
C ALA A 40 -12.24 3.71 2.02
N MET A 41 -12.81 4.48 1.11
CA MET A 41 -12.75 5.95 1.13
C MET A 41 -13.43 6.54 2.37
N GLN A 42 -14.59 6.02 2.78
CA GLN A 42 -15.25 6.45 4.01
C GLN A 42 -14.40 6.15 5.26
N MET A 43 -13.78 4.96 5.32
CA MET A 43 -12.84 4.61 6.38
C MET A 43 -11.60 5.51 6.36
N ALA A 44 -11.03 5.79 5.18
CA ALA A 44 -9.89 6.67 5.01
C ALA A 44 -10.20 8.09 5.53
N LYS A 45 -11.36 8.65 5.17
CA LYS A 45 -11.81 9.95 5.65
C LYS A 45 -12.00 9.99 7.17
N ALA A 46 -12.55 8.93 7.75
CA ALA A 46 -12.68 8.83 9.21
C ALA A 46 -11.32 8.76 9.92
N LEU A 47 -10.35 7.98 9.37
CA LEU A 47 -9.01 7.87 9.92
C LEU A 47 -8.21 9.17 9.76
N SER A 48 -8.29 9.84 8.62
CA SER A 48 -7.56 11.08 8.36
C SER A 48 -7.98 12.23 9.28
N SER A 49 -9.20 12.22 9.76
CA SER A 49 -9.73 13.21 10.73
C SER A 49 -9.24 12.97 12.17
N SER A 50 -8.66 11.78 12.45
CA SER A 50 -8.21 11.40 13.79
C SER A 50 -6.86 12.05 14.14
N THR A 51 -6.73 12.54 15.37
CA THR A 51 -5.46 13.04 15.92
C THR A 51 -4.53 11.95 16.44
N ILE A 52 -5.02 10.70 16.53
CA ILE A 52 -4.23 9.56 17.03
C ILE A 52 -3.36 8.95 15.91
N VAL A 53 -3.76 9.10 14.65
CA VAL A 53 -2.94 8.63 13.53
C VAL A 53 -1.70 9.52 13.36
N PRO A 54 -0.56 8.99 12.86
CA PRO A 54 0.63 9.78 12.60
C PRO A 54 0.35 10.95 11.64
N SER A 55 1.08 12.05 11.80
CA SER A 55 0.85 13.30 11.04
C SER A 55 0.83 13.13 9.52
N THR A 56 1.58 12.18 8.98
CA THR A 56 1.61 11.84 7.55
C THR A 56 0.25 11.39 7.00
N PHE A 57 -0.63 10.90 7.88
CA PHE A 57 -1.96 10.41 7.54
C PHE A 57 -3.07 11.40 7.93
N GLN A 58 -2.78 12.38 8.80
CA GLN A 58 -3.77 13.38 9.21
C GLN A 58 -4.11 14.29 8.04
N LYS A 59 -5.40 14.52 7.82
CA LYS A 59 -5.94 15.33 6.70
C LYS A 59 -5.48 14.84 5.31
N ASN A 60 -5.13 13.56 5.20
CA ASN A 60 -4.68 12.95 3.95
C ASN A 60 -5.39 11.61 3.73
N ASP A 61 -6.54 11.68 3.09
CA ASP A 61 -7.40 10.52 2.82
C ASP A 61 -6.69 9.53 1.88
N ALA A 62 -5.90 10.02 0.93
CA ALA A 62 -5.17 9.19 -0.01
C ALA A 62 -4.12 8.31 0.70
N ASN A 63 -3.34 8.88 1.62
CA ASN A 63 -2.39 8.10 2.40
C ASN A 63 -3.11 7.08 3.31
N CYS A 64 -4.26 7.47 3.89
CA CYS A 64 -5.08 6.56 4.69
C CYS A 64 -5.61 5.40 3.84
N LEU A 65 -6.05 5.66 2.61
CA LEU A 65 -6.52 4.64 1.68
C LEU A 65 -5.41 3.63 1.33
N ILE A 66 -4.19 4.12 1.06
CA ILE A 66 -3.02 3.25 0.83
C ILE A 66 -2.73 2.39 2.06
N ALA A 67 -2.80 2.97 3.27
CA ALA A 67 -2.58 2.22 4.50
C ALA A 67 -3.66 1.14 4.73
N ILE A 68 -4.91 1.39 4.36
CA ILE A 68 -6.00 0.40 4.41
C ILE A 68 -5.73 -0.74 3.43
N GLU A 69 -5.30 -0.44 2.20
CA GLU A 69 -4.92 -1.45 1.20
C GLU A 69 -3.80 -2.36 1.70
N GLN A 70 -2.74 -1.75 2.25
CA GLN A 70 -1.62 -2.51 2.83
C GLN A 70 -2.08 -3.39 4.01
N ALA A 71 -2.94 -2.84 4.87
CA ALA A 71 -3.48 -3.57 6.02
C ALA A 71 -4.31 -4.79 5.59
N GLN A 72 -5.10 -4.66 4.54
CA GLN A 72 -5.90 -5.75 4.00
C GLN A 72 -5.01 -6.86 3.43
N ARG A 73 -3.99 -6.52 2.66
CA ARG A 73 -3.03 -7.49 2.09
C ARG A 73 -2.28 -8.25 3.17
N LEU A 74 -1.85 -7.54 4.21
CA LEU A 74 -1.12 -8.13 5.35
C LEU A 74 -2.04 -8.77 6.38
N LYS A 75 -3.36 -8.62 6.28
CA LYS A 75 -4.36 -9.07 7.25
C LYS A 75 -4.10 -8.52 8.66
N VAL A 76 -3.73 -7.25 8.74
CA VAL A 76 -3.49 -6.52 9.99
C VAL A 76 -4.39 -5.29 10.09
N SER A 77 -4.40 -4.65 11.25
CA SER A 77 -5.16 -3.40 11.45
C SER A 77 -4.57 -2.24 10.62
N PRO A 78 -5.39 -1.39 9.96
CA PRO A 78 -4.92 -0.16 9.32
C PRO A 78 -4.10 0.74 10.24
N LEU A 79 -4.48 0.86 11.51
CA LEU A 79 -3.74 1.65 12.48
C LEU A 79 -2.33 1.09 12.74
N MET A 80 -2.18 -0.24 12.76
CA MET A 80 -0.87 -0.89 12.88
C MET A 80 0.02 -0.55 11.67
N VAL A 81 -0.55 -0.55 10.48
CA VAL A 81 0.17 -0.12 9.26
C VAL A 81 0.58 1.34 9.38
N MET A 82 -0.34 2.23 9.69
CA MET A 82 -0.04 3.67 9.82
C MET A 82 1.07 3.98 10.82
N GLN A 83 1.13 3.25 11.94
CA GLN A 83 2.16 3.43 12.95
C GLN A 83 3.54 2.92 12.53
N ASN A 84 3.61 2.07 11.50
CA ASN A 84 4.83 1.41 11.07
C ASN A 84 5.25 1.71 9.63
N LEU A 85 4.42 2.42 8.88
CA LEU A 85 4.70 2.85 7.51
C LEU A 85 5.23 4.29 7.54
N TYR A 86 6.44 4.48 7.03
CA TYR A 86 7.11 5.77 6.93
C TYR A 86 7.20 6.21 5.48
N VAL A 87 7.10 7.49 5.22
CA VAL A 87 7.38 8.05 3.89
C VAL A 87 8.72 8.77 3.95
N ILE A 88 9.72 8.24 3.24
CA ILE A 88 11.08 8.76 3.21
C ILE A 88 11.40 9.10 1.75
N GLN A 89 11.71 10.35 1.46
CA GLN A 89 11.97 10.84 0.10
C GLN A 89 10.85 10.45 -0.90
N GLY A 90 9.58 10.57 -0.47
CA GLY A 90 8.42 10.21 -1.27
C GLY A 90 8.15 8.71 -1.41
N ARG A 91 8.98 7.84 -0.83
CA ARG A 91 8.82 6.38 -0.90
C ARG A 91 8.29 5.82 0.41
N PRO A 92 7.24 4.99 0.38
CA PRO A 92 6.77 4.29 1.57
C PRO A 92 7.81 3.24 2.01
N SER A 93 8.00 3.10 3.31
CA SER A 93 9.00 2.21 3.90
C SER A 93 8.49 1.63 5.21
N TRP A 94 8.76 0.34 5.47
CA TRP A 94 8.39 -0.31 6.71
C TRP A 94 9.37 -0.01 7.84
N SER A 95 8.91 -0.01 9.09
CA SER A 95 9.84 -0.14 10.22
C SER A 95 10.42 -1.56 10.24
N SER A 96 11.71 -1.73 10.53
CA SER A 96 12.32 -3.07 10.67
C SER A 96 11.66 -3.89 11.77
N LYS A 97 11.13 -3.25 12.81
CA LYS A 97 10.36 -3.92 13.87
C LYS A 97 9.08 -4.56 13.32
N PHE A 98 8.35 -3.83 12.48
CA PHE A 98 7.15 -4.34 11.85
C PHE A 98 7.46 -5.50 10.90
N LEU A 99 8.55 -5.38 10.13
CA LEU A 99 8.98 -6.45 9.24
C LEU A 99 9.25 -7.75 10.00
N ILE A 100 9.99 -7.69 11.11
CA ILE A 100 10.24 -8.86 11.96
C ILE A 100 8.92 -9.42 12.51
N ALA A 101 8.02 -8.57 12.98
CA ALA A 101 6.71 -9.00 13.47
C ALA A 101 5.86 -9.63 12.34
N ALA A 102 5.89 -9.08 11.13
CA ALA A 102 5.18 -9.62 9.97
C ALA A 102 5.73 -11.01 9.58
N ILE A 103 7.04 -11.21 9.60
CA ILE A 103 7.66 -12.51 9.36
C ILE A 103 7.18 -13.53 10.41
N ASN A 104 7.25 -13.17 11.69
CA ASN A 104 6.90 -14.04 12.80
C ASN A 104 5.40 -14.43 12.80
N ASN A 105 4.52 -13.51 12.39
CA ASN A 105 3.08 -13.73 12.36
C ASN A 105 2.56 -14.25 11.00
N SER A 106 3.44 -14.44 10.03
CA SER A 106 3.04 -14.83 8.66
C SER A 106 2.46 -16.25 8.55
N GLY A 107 2.77 -17.12 9.51
CA GLY A 107 2.44 -18.54 9.44
C GLY A 107 3.18 -19.32 8.34
N LYS A 108 4.17 -18.72 7.69
CA LYS A 108 4.97 -19.36 6.63
C LYS A 108 6.09 -20.25 7.17
N PHE A 109 6.51 -20.00 8.37
CA PHE A 109 7.64 -20.61 9.02
C PHE A 109 7.20 -21.36 10.29
N ASP A 110 7.96 -22.37 10.67
CA ASP A 110 7.63 -23.24 11.82
C ASP A 110 7.92 -22.55 13.15
N MET A 111 8.81 -21.55 13.15
CA MET A 111 9.20 -20.79 14.33
C MET A 111 9.50 -19.34 13.99
N GLU A 112 9.58 -18.50 15.01
CA GLU A 112 9.97 -17.10 14.89
C GLU A 112 11.38 -16.93 14.32
N LEU A 113 11.64 -15.78 13.69
CA LEU A 113 12.93 -15.42 13.16
C LEU A 113 14.00 -15.39 14.27
N GLN A 114 15.06 -16.12 14.09
CA GLN A 114 16.21 -16.23 15.00
C GLN A 114 17.39 -15.44 14.44
N PHE A 115 18.27 -15.01 15.33
CA PHE A 115 19.46 -14.24 14.99
C PHE A 115 20.69 -14.92 15.56
N GLU A 116 21.60 -15.33 14.68
CA GLU A 116 22.89 -15.85 15.04
C GLU A 116 23.93 -14.74 14.89
N GLU A 117 24.58 -14.38 15.99
CA GLU A 117 25.48 -13.23 16.06
C GLU A 117 26.90 -13.67 16.37
N THR A 118 27.87 -13.02 15.71
CA THR A 118 29.28 -13.20 16.04
C THR A 118 29.87 -11.90 16.57
N LYS A 119 31.00 -12.02 17.26
CA LYS A 119 31.77 -10.90 17.79
C LYS A 119 33.17 -10.91 17.18
N ASP A 120 33.75 -9.72 17.10
CA ASP A 120 35.14 -9.55 16.71
C ASP A 120 36.13 -9.93 17.87
N LYS A 121 37.42 -9.76 17.61
CA LYS A 121 38.51 -10.09 18.60
C LYS A 121 38.44 -9.22 19.86
N ASP A 122 37.79 -8.05 19.75
CA ASP A 122 37.61 -7.09 20.85
C ASP A 122 36.28 -7.31 21.59
N GLY A 123 35.50 -8.34 21.22
CA GLY A 123 34.21 -8.66 21.81
C GLY A 123 33.06 -7.77 21.34
N LYS A 124 33.26 -6.95 20.30
CA LYS A 124 32.22 -6.10 19.72
C LYS A 124 31.37 -6.88 18.72
N PRO A 125 30.09 -6.51 18.52
CA PRO A 125 29.24 -7.11 17.50
C PRO A 125 29.89 -7.02 16.12
N TYR A 126 30.01 -8.14 15.42
CA TYR A 126 30.67 -8.20 14.12
C TYR A 126 29.73 -8.63 13.00
N SER A 127 28.99 -9.72 13.16
CA SER A 127 28.05 -10.16 12.14
C SER A 127 26.72 -10.63 12.73
N CYS A 128 25.72 -10.75 11.88
CA CYS A 128 24.41 -11.29 12.20
C CYS A 128 23.83 -12.03 10.99
N LEU A 129 23.34 -13.24 11.22
CA LEU A 129 22.59 -14.06 10.29
C LEU A 129 21.17 -14.24 10.82
N ALA A 130 20.17 -13.87 10.03
CA ALA A 130 18.78 -14.17 10.33
C ALA A 130 18.39 -15.51 9.72
N TRP A 131 17.73 -16.36 10.51
CA TRP A 131 17.32 -17.70 10.09
C TRP A 131 16.05 -18.15 10.80
N THR A 132 15.36 -19.11 10.23
CA THR A 132 14.22 -19.81 10.83
C THR A 132 14.12 -21.22 10.28
N THR A 133 13.02 -21.93 10.56
CA THR A 133 12.75 -23.24 9.96
C THR A 133 11.45 -23.22 9.15
N LYS A 134 11.41 -24.01 8.09
CA LYS A 134 10.24 -24.24 7.26
C LYS A 134 10.16 -25.72 6.89
N ASN A 135 9.07 -26.40 7.28
CA ASN A 135 8.90 -27.84 7.09
C ASN A 135 10.10 -28.65 7.69
N GLY A 136 10.56 -28.25 8.88
CA GLY A 136 11.69 -28.86 9.57
C GLY A 136 13.08 -28.59 8.96
N ARG A 137 13.18 -27.77 7.91
CA ARG A 137 14.45 -27.39 7.27
C ARG A 137 14.84 -25.99 7.67
N ARG A 138 16.11 -25.77 7.95
CA ARG A 138 16.68 -24.45 8.22
C ARG A 138 16.63 -23.60 6.94
N VAL A 139 16.13 -22.38 7.07
CA VAL A 139 16.05 -21.36 6.03
C VAL A 139 16.82 -20.15 6.54
N GLU A 140 17.78 -19.68 5.76
CA GLU A 140 18.69 -18.61 6.13
C GLU A 140 18.54 -17.42 5.20
N GLY A 141 18.83 -16.24 5.72
CA GLY A 141 19.05 -15.04 4.94
C GLY A 141 20.52 -14.89 4.53
N MET A 142 20.91 -13.68 4.14
CA MET A 142 22.29 -13.30 3.92
C MET A 142 22.92 -12.87 5.26
N GLU A 143 24.12 -13.33 5.55
CA GLU A 143 24.90 -12.83 6.68
C GLU A 143 25.29 -11.36 6.43
N VAL A 144 25.05 -10.52 7.41
CA VAL A 144 25.43 -9.11 7.42
C VAL A 144 26.56 -8.91 8.41
N ASN A 145 27.62 -8.22 8.04
CA ASN A 145 28.72 -7.93 8.91
C ASN A 145 29.17 -6.48 8.86
N MET A 146 30.00 -6.07 9.81
CA MET A 146 30.50 -4.69 9.94
C MET A 146 31.41 -4.29 8.76
N GLN A 147 32.01 -5.26 8.05
CA GLN A 147 32.80 -4.96 6.86
C GLN A 147 31.87 -4.51 5.72
N ILE A 148 30.76 -5.22 5.48
CA ILE A 148 29.73 -4.81 4.51
C ILE A 148 29.25 -3.40 4.85
N ALA A 149 28.91 -3.12 6.14
CA ALA A 149 28.43 -1.82 6.56
C ALA A 149 29.43 -0.69 6.31
N LYS A 150 30.74 -1.01 6.33
CA LYS A 150 31.82 -0.09 6.01
C LYS A 150 31.94 0.11 4.50
N ASP A 151 31.97 -0.96 3.73
CA ASP A 151 32.16 -0.94 2.29
C ASP A 151 30.99 -0.26 1.56
N GLU A 152 29.77 -0.48 2.05
CA GLU A 152 28.55 0.18 1.59
C GLU A 152 28.39 1.64 2.13
N GLY A 153 29.34 2.12 2.92
CA GLY A 153 29.34 3.49 3.44
C GLY A 153 28.32 3.78 4.55
N TRP A 154 27.56 2.80 5.06
CA TRP A 154 26.54 3.00 6.10
C TRP A 154 27.11 3.57 7.39
N LEU A 155 28.34 3.15 7.74
CA LEU A 155 29.08 3.70 8.88
C LEU A 155 29.46 5.18 8.70
N GLY A 156 29.68 5.62 7.47
CA GLY A 156 30.16 6.97 7.17
C GLY A 156 29.10 8.07 7.36
N LYS A 157 27.83 7.73 7.30
CA LYS A 157 26.72 8.68 7.31
C LYS A 157 26.63 9.48 8.61
N ASN A 158 26.20 10.72 8.49
CA ASN A 158 25.97 11.57 9.66
C ASN A 158 24.80 11.02 10.48
N GLY A 159 24.99 10.86 11.80
CA GLY A 159 23.99 10.30 12.70
C GLY A 159 23.76 8.79 12.53
N SER A 160 24.66 8.08 11.84
CA SER A 160 24.55 6.64 11.59
C SER A 160 24.43 5.83 12.90
N LYS A 161 23.37 5.05 13.01
CA LYS A 161 23.13 4.13 14.13
C LYS A 161 24.06 2.91 14.09
N TRP A 162 24.72 2.64 12.98
CA TRP A 162 25.74 1.62 12.86
C TRP A 162 26.94 1.86 13.80
N LYS A 163 27.20 3.14 14.15
CA LYS A 163 28.25 3.50 15.13
C LYS A 163 27.79 3.34 16.58
N THR A 164 26.53 3.67 16.87
CA THR A 164 26.03 3.77 18.23
C THR A 164 25.26 2.54 18.69
N MET A 165 24.64 1.81 17.76
CA MET A 165 23.83 0.62 18.01
C MET A 165 24.10 -0.48 16.96
N PRO A 166 25.37 -0.91 16.77
CA PRO A 166 25.72 -1.83 15.68
C PRO A 166 24.97 -3.16 15.75
N GLN A 167 24.80 -3.73 16.94
CA GLN A 167 24.07 -4.99 17.12
C GLN A 167 22.62 -4.90 16.61
N LEU A 168 21.94 -3.80 16.91
CA LEU A 168 20.56 -3.58 16.47
C LEU A 168 20.49 -3.44 14.94
N MET A 169 21.42 -2.69 14.36
CA MET A 169 21.47 -2.46 12.92
C MET A 169 21.80 -3.75 12.16
N LEU A 170 22.71 -4.58 12.68
CA LEU A 170 23.01 -5.89 12.12
C LEU A 170 21.76 -6.78 12.08
N ARG A 171 20.99 -6.85 13.17
CA ARG A 171 19.73 -7.61 13.21
C ARG A 171 18.70 -7.09 12.21
N TYR A 172 18.50 -5.78 12.15
CA TYR A 172 17.53 -5.17 11.25
C TYR A 172 17.88 -5.43 9.79
N ARG A 173 19.15 -5.28 9.43
CA ARG A 173 19.61 -5.55 8.07
C ARG A 173 19.55 -7.05 7.71
N ALA A 174 19.90 -7.93 8.65
CA ALA A 174 19.78 -9.37 8.47
C ALA A 174 18.32 -9.79 8.26
N ALA A 175 17.39 -9.22 9.03
CA ALA A 175 15.95 -9.46 8.85
C ALA A 175 15.44 -8.95 7.50
N SER A 176 15.90 -7.80 7.04
CA SER A 176 15.55 -7.25 5.73
C SER A 176 16.04 -8.15 4.60
N PHE A 177 17.29 -8.57 4.62
CA PHE A 177 17.82 -9.50 3.62
C PHE A 177 17.13 -10.87 3.67
N PHE A 178 16.82 -11.36 4.88
CA PHE A 178 16.05 -12.59 5.04
C PHE A 178 14.69 -12.47 4.33
N SER A 179 13.97 -11.37 4.55
CA SER A 179 12.63 -11.20 3.97
C SER A 179 12.68 -11.06 2.46
N SER A 180 13.64 -10.32 1.93
CA SER A 180 13.81 -10.12 0.50
C SER A 180 14.07 -11.42 -0.27
N LEU A 181 14.75 -12.37 0.37
CA LEU A 181 15.09 -13.66 -0.23
C LEU A 181 14.01 -14.73 -0.02
N ASN A 182 13.40 -14.79 1.17
CA ASN A 182 12.58 -15.92 1.59
C ASN A 182 11.08 -15.63 1.68
N CYS A 183 10.68 -14.36 1.78
CA CYS A 183 9.28 -13.94 1.89
C CYS A 183 9.04 -12.51 1.35
N PRO A 184 9.41 -12.23 0.08
CA PRO A 184 9.31 -10.88 -0.50
C PRO A 184 7.87 -10.36 -0.53
N GLU A 185 6.87 -11.23 -0.54
CA GLU A 185 5.46 -10.85 -0.47
C GLU A 185 5.06 -10.18 0.85
N LEU A 186 5.83 -10.34 1.93
CA LEU A 186 5.57 -9.64 3.19
C LEU A 186 6.05 -8.19 3.16
N THR A 187 7.10 -7.91 2.40
CA THR A 187 7.57 -6.53 2.20
C THR A 187 6.74 -5.77 1.16
N MET A 188 6.08 -6.52 0.26
CA MET A 188 5.35 -5.95 -0.89
C MET A 188 6.21 -4.98 -1.73
N GLY A 189 7.50 -5.28 -1.85
CA GLY A 189 8.47 -4.47 -2.58
C GLY A 189 8.92 -3.18 -1.85
N LEU A 190 8.50 -2.99 -0.60
CA LEU A 190 8.92 -1.83 0.18
C LEU A 190 10.21 -2.13 0.95
N TYR A 191 11.10 -1.14 0.99
CA TYR A 191 12.29 -1.15 1.83
C TYR A 191 11.96 -0.92 3.30
N THR A 192 12.88 -1.22 4.19
CA THR A 192 12.78 -0.76 5.57
C THR A 192 13.25 0.70 5.70
N LYS A 193 12.77 1.38 6.73
CA LYS A 193 13.20 2.73 7.06
C LYS A 193 14.72 2.84 7.20
N GLU A 194 15.31 1.83 7.82
CA GLU A 194 16.74 1.75 8.06
C GLU A 194 17.50 1.56 6.75
N GLU A 195 16.98 0.77 5.80
CA GLU A 195 17.55 0.64 4.45
C GLU A 195 17.49 1.95 3.68
N MET A 196 16.36 2.66 3.77
CA MET A 196 16.22 3.96 3.13
C MET A 196 17.17 5.01 3.70
N GLN A 197 17.51 4.91 4.98
CA GLN A 197 18.50 5.78 5.62
C GLN A 197 19.94 5.42 5.25
N ASP A 198 20.20 4.14 5.02
CA ASP A 198 21.52 3.63 4.67
C ASP A 198 21.85 3.82 3.19
N ASN A 199 20.88 3.77 2.29
CA ASN A 199 21.06 3.97 0.87
C ASN A 199 20.76 5.42 0.49
N ASP A 200 21.65 6.06 -0.29
CA ASP A 200 21.36 7.33 -0.93
C ASP A 200 20.56 7.05 -2.20
N PHE A 201 19.24 6.91 -2.04
CA PHE A 201 18.33 6.78 -3.19
C PHE A 201 18.16 8.12 -3.95
N ASN A 202 19.23 8.89 -4.08
CA ASN A 202 19.29 10.05 -4.96
C ASN A 202 19.35 9.65 -6.45
N GLU A 203 18.85 8.45 -6.77
CA GLU A 203 18.68 8.05 -8.15
C GLU A 203 17.52 8.84 -8.74
N TYR A 204 17.88 9.80 -9.55
CA TYR A 204 17.03 10.65 -10.40
C TYR A 204 16.07 11.54 -9.62
N PRO A 205 16.37 12.84 -9.46
CA PRO A 205 15.39 13.80 -9.04
C PRO A 205 14.15 13.64 -9.94
N MET A 206 12.97 13.47 -9.35
CA MET A 206 11.72 13.38 -10.16
C MET A 206 11.51 14.61 -11.05
N GLU A 207 12.16 15.72 -10.72
CA GLU A 207 12.20 16.94 -11.51
C GLU A 207 12.93 16.73 -12.85
N ASP A 208 14.07 16.04 -12.86
CA ASP A 208 14.80 15.72 -14.09
C ASP A 208 14.04 14.77 -15.01
N LEU A 209 13.33 13.79 -14.44
CA LEU A 209 12.48 12.89 -15.21
C LEU A 209 11.27 13.61 -15.83
N GLN A 210 10.64 14.53 -15.10
CA GLN A 210 9.53 15.31 -15.61
C GLN A 210 9.97 16.30 -16.71
N GLU A 211 11.14 16.90 -16.56
CA GLU A 211 11.70 17.76 -17.60
C GLU A 211 12.17 16.96 -18.82
N GLN A 212 12.70 15.75 -18.59
CA GLN A 212 13.11 14.86 -19.68
C GLN A 212 11.89 14.35 -20.45
N VAL A 213 10.83 13.90 -19.76
CA VAL A 213 9.56 13.50 -20.38
C VAL A 213 8.91 14.67 -21.12
N LYS A 214 8.94 15.89 -20.59
CA LYS A 214 8.44 17.08 -21.31
C LYS A 214 9.24 17.38 -22.57
N ARG A 215 10.57 17.23 -22.53
CA ARG A 215 11.44 17.37 -23.70
C ARG A 215 11.15 16.29 -24.72
N ASP A 216 11.06 15.03 -24.29
CA ASP A 216 10.77 13.90 -25.19
C ASP A 216 9.38 14.02 -25.83
N ILE A 217 8.39 14.50 -25.09
CA ILE A 217 7.05 14.80 -25.63
C ILE A 217 7.14 15.96 -26.64
N ALA A 218 7.89 17.02 -26.34
CA ALA A 218 8.02 18.17 -27.24
C ALA A 218 8.78 17.83 -28.53
N GLU A 219 9.80 16.96 -28.44
CA GLU A 219 10.61 16.53 -29.58
C GLU A 219 9.91 15.48 -30.44
N ASN A 220 9.06 14.62 -29.84
CA ASN A 220 8.35 13.53 -30.52
C ASN A 220 6.85 13.81 -30.70
N ALA A 221 6.37 15.00 -30.35
CA ALA A 221 4.98 15.36 -30.59
C ALA A 221 4.72 15.38 -32.12
N ASN A 222 3.78 14.52 -32.54
CA ASN A 222 3.32 14.54 -33.91
C ASN A 222 2.67 15.90 -34.22
N SER A 223 3.34 16.77 -34.96
CA SER A 223 2.87 18.09 -35.33
C SER A 223 1.94 18.09 -36.54
N GLU A 224 1.64 16.90 -37.10
CA GLU A 224 0.70 16.81 -38.20
C GLU A 224 -0.73 16.94 -37.68
N PRO A 225 -1.52 17.89 -38.22
CA PRO A 225 -2.92 18.00 -37.86
C PRO A 225 -3.68 16.73 -38.29
N PHE A 226 -4.39 16.12 -37.37
CA PHE A 226 -5.26 14.99 -37.67
C PHE A 226 -6.40 15.48 -38.59
N VAL A 227 -6.27 15.20 -39.87
CA VAL A 227 -7.33 15.49 -40.85
C VAL A 227 -8.33 14.34 -40.76
N VAL A 228 -9.47 14.61 -40.17
CA VAL A 228 -10.64 13.72 -40.28
C VAL A 228 -11.12 13.80 -41.72
N ALA A 229 -10.92 12.74 -42.51
CA ALA A 229 -11.53 12.62 -43.80
C ALA A 229 -13.05 12.56 -43.62
N GLU A 230 -13.77 13.64 -43.97
CA GLU A 230 -15.21 13.60 -44.13
C GLU A 230 -15.56 12.59 -45.20
N SER A 231 -16.10 11.45 -44.81
CA SER A 231 -16.75 10.53 -45.74
C SER A 231 -18.05 11.17 -46.17
N GLU A 232 -18.14 11.54 -47.43
CA GLU A 232 -19.38 11.91 -48.10
C GLU A 232 -20.41 10.80 -47.93
N ALA A 233 -21.43 11.03 -47.12
CA ALA A 233 -22.65 10.27 -47.13
C ALA A 233 -23.80 11.24 -47.40
N SER A 234 -24.36 11.04 -48.58
CA SER A 234 -25.49 11.76 -49.13
C SER A 234 -26.78 11.68 -48.29
N ASP A 235 -27.46 12.85 -48.33
CA ASP A 235 -28.93 13.07 -48.27
C ASP A 235 -29.82 12.35 -47.26
N THR A 236 -30.44 13.15 -46.53
CA THR A 236 -31.87 13.44 -46.24
C THR A 236 -32.20 13.50 -44.79
N ALA A 237 -32.85 14.59 -44.49
CA ALA A 237 -33.84 14.88 -43.45
C ALA A 237 -33.44 15.90 -42.38
N ALA A 238 -34.05 17.07 -42.54
CA ALA A 238 -34.15 18.15 -41.59
C ALA A 238 -34.74 17.65 -40.26
N VAL A 239 -34.05 17.93 -39.16
CA VAL A 239 -34.66 18.02 -37.83
C VAL A 239 -34.01 19.18 -37.07
N GLU A 240 -34.87 19.93 -36.45
CA GLU A 240 -34.74 21.20 -35.77
C GLU A 240 -33.57 21.30 -34.79
N GLN A 241 -32.95 22.49 -34.77
CA GLN A 241 -32.03 22.93 -33.76
C GLN A 241 -32.75 23.14 -32.41
N GLU A 242 -32.58 22.23 -31.49
CA GLU A 242 -32.86 22.50 -30.09
C GLU A 242 -31.56 23.00 -29.40
N LYS A 243 -31.64 24.20 -28.89
CA LYS A 243 -30.63 24.84 -28.05
C LYS A 243 -30.44 24.00 -26.78
N VAL A 244 -29.30 23.37 -26.64
CA VAL A 244 -28.89 22.81 -25.36
C VAL A 244 -28.43 23.95 -24.46
N VAL A 245 -29.27 24.24 -23.47
CA VAL A 245 -28.90 25.07 -22.32
C VAL A 245 -27.97 24.24 -21.45
N GLU A 246 -26.74 24.68 -21.27
CA GLU A 246 -25.83 24.17 -20.27
C GLU A 246 -26.44 24.34 -18.89
N ASN A 247 -26.90 23.25 -18.29
CA ASN A 247 -27.23 23.20 -16.85
C ASN A 247 -26.02 22.65 -16.10
N ASP A 248 -25.35 23.57 -15.43
CA ASP A 248 -24.14 23.38 -14.61
C ASP A 248 -24.51 22.89 -13.19
N GLU A 249 -25.35 21.86 -13.08
CA GLU A 249 -25.88 21.39 -11.80
C GLU A 249 -25.65 19.90 -11.52
N ASN A 250 -24.50 19.33 -11.90
CA ASN A 250 -24.22 17.94 -11.46
C ASN A 250 -22.74 17.66 -11.19
N VAL A 251 -22.05 18.60 -10.55
CA VAL A 251 -20.74 18.34 -9.95
C VAL A 251 -20.98 18.01 -8.49
N PRO A 252 -20.60 16.81 -8.02
CA PRO A 252 -20.72 16.44 -6.61
C PRO A 252 -19.96 17.41 -5.73
N ASP A 253 -20.56 17.80 -4.60
CA ASP A 253 -20.08 18.83 -3.65
C ASP A 253 -18.66 18.61 -3.09
N PHE A 254 -18.06 17.44 -3.30
CA PHE A 254 -16.69 17.13 -2.84
C PHE A 254 -15.59 17.62 -3.79
N MET A 255 -15.92 18.21 -4.94
CA MET A 255 -14.96 18.77 -5.91
C MET A 255 -14.96 20.31 -5.97
N LYS A 256 -15.73 20.95 -5.07
CA LYS A 256 -15.75 22.40 -4.96
C LYS A 256 -14.94 22.80 -3.72
N ASP A 257 -13.60 22.77 -3.81
CA ASP A 257 -12.64 23.63 -3.09
C ASP A 257 -11.20 23.21 -3.47
#